data_1bf1d4e42cdd0718087fe524017752b3
#
_entry.id   1bf1d4e42cdd0718087fe524017752b3
#
_cell.length_a   1.000
_cell.length_b   1.000
_cell.length_c   1.000
_cell.angle_alpha   90.00
_cell.angle_beta   90.00
_cell.angle_gamma   90.00
#
_symmetry.space_group_name_H-M   'P 1'
#
loop_
_entity.id
_entity.type
_entity.pdbx_description
1 polymer ?
#
loop_
_entity_poly.entity_id
_entity_poly.type
_entity_poly.pdbx_seq_one_letter_code
_entity_poly.pdbx_strand_id
1 'polypeptide(L)'
;MKKRIAALVLMGVMAFSMTACGDSSAEGTTSGSSETEAASDESSTEETASAEGITGAISVISREDGSGTRGAFIELFGIEEENADGEKVDNTTADASVSNSTAVVMTNVAQDPQAIGYISLGSLDDSVKALKVDGAEASVENVKNDSYKISRPFNIATKDDVSEVAQDFIDYIMSAEGQQIVEESGYIAVDDAAEAYAGSKPSGKVVVAGSSSVTPVMEKLKEGYEAVNSGAEIEIQQSDSTTGMESAISGVCDIGMASRELKDSETSEGLTGLEIALDGIAVIVNNENPLTDITSAQVKDIYTGAVTNWEDLQ
;
A
#
# COMPACT_ATOMS: atom_id res chain seq x y z
N MET A 1 -48.97 -1.41 -24.84
CA MET A 1 -49.84 -1.07 -23.67
C MET A 1 -48.98 -0.28 -22.69
N LYS A 2 -49.31 1.00 -22.54
CA LYS A 2 -48.64 1.97 -21.66
C LYS A 2 -49.13 1.78 -20.23
N LYS A 3 -48.25 1.71 -19.21
CA LYS A 3 -48.64 2.10 -17.86
C LYS A 3 -47.47 2.92 -17.24
N ARG A 4 -47.77 4.22 -17.11
CA ARG A 4 -47.05 5.19 -16.29
C ARG A 4 -47.55 5.03 -14.85
N ILE A 5 -46.63 5.06 -13.87
CA ILE A 5 -46.99 5.35 -12.48
C ILE A 5 -46.05 6.47 -11.99
N ALA A 6 -46.72 7.46 -11.40
CA ALA A 6 -46.22 8.78 -11.07
C ALA A 6 -45.55 8.80 -9.69
N ALA A 7 -44.76 9.87 -9.51
CA ALA A 7 -44.05 10.30 -8.34
C ALA A 7 -44.91 10.61 -7.11
N LEU A 8 -44.30 10.52 -5.94
CA LEU A 8 -44.68 11.30 -4.76
C LEU A 8 -43.43 11.75 -3.99
N VAL A 9 -43.24 13.06 -4.05
CA VAL A 9 -42.31 13.84 -3.28
C VAL A 9 -42.90 14.07 -1.89
N LEU A 10 -42.14 13.88 -0.82
CA LEU A 10 -42.51 14.39 0.50
C LEU A 10 -41.29 15.13 1.08
N MET A 11 -41.38 16.46 1.04
CA MET A 11 -40.57 17.40 1.78
C MET A 11 -40.99 17.39 3.27
N GLY A 12 -40.04 17.31 4.17
CA GLY A 12 -40.21 17.55 5.58
C GLY A 12 -39.13 18.48 6.09
N VAL A 13 -39.44 19.77 6.18
CA VAL A 13 -38.69 20.81 6.84
C VAL A 13 -38.99 20.77 8.34
N MET A 14 -37.99 20.68 9.20
CA MET A 14 -38.11 21.06 10.61
C MET A 14 -36.96 21.99 10.99
N ALA A 15 -37.31 23.25 11.14
CA ALA A 15 -36.54 24.25 11.84
C ALA A 15 -36.81 24.16 13.34
N PHE A 16 -35.76 24.22 14.16
CA PHE A 16 -35.91 24.59 15.55
C PHE A 16 -34.89 25.67 15.95
N SER A 17 -35.48 26.68 16.53
CA SER A 17 -34.97 28.01 16.85
C SER A 17 -34.08 28.07 18.07
N MET A 18 -33.26 29.15 18.04
CA MET A 18 -32.43 29.72 19.10
C MET A 18 -33.17 30.07 20.38
N THR A 19 -32.45 30.01 21.47
CA THR A 19 -32.62 31.00 22.57
C THR A 19 -31.28 31.38 23.18
N ALA A 20 -31.03 32.67 23.16
CA ALA A 20 -29.93 33.37 23.82
C ALA A 20 -30.39 33.90 25.19
N CYS A 21 -29.43 34.24 26.04
CA CYS A 21 -29.33 35.23 27.13
C CYS A 21 -28.51 34.60 28.27
N GLY A 22 -27.60 35.26 28.92
CA GLY A 22 -27.24 36.67 29.09
C GLY A 22 -26.07 36.83 30.04
N ASP A 23 -25.33 37.77 29.81
CA ASP A 23 -24.61 38.79 30.50
C ASP A 23 -24.37 38.70 32.03
N SER A 24 -23.13 38.95 32.48
CA SER A 24 -22.80 39.99 33.46
C SER A 24 -21.30 40.05 33.80
N SER A 25 -20.78 41.24 33.62
CA SER A 25 -19.56 41.95 33.96
C SER A 25 -18.97 41.68 35.37
N ALA A 26 -17.65 41.82 35.51
CA ALA A 26 -16.97 42.90 36.24
C ALA A 26 -15.46 42.70 36.40
N GLU A 27 -14.74 43.67 35.98
CA GLU A 27 -13.46 44.30 36.26
C GLU A 27 -12.63 43.84 37.50
N GLY A 28 -11.29 43.96 37.32
CA GLY A 28 -10.35 44.10 38.43
C GLY A 28 -8.87 43.97 38.03
N THR A 29 -8.28 45.07 37.56
CA THR A 29 -6.90 45.56 37.52
C THR A 29 -5.88 44.95 38.48
N THR A 30 -4.62 44.67 38.12
CA THR A 30 -3.38 45.42 38.07
C THR A 30 -2.13 44.54 38.11
N SER A 31 -1.24 44.80 37.15
CA SER A 31 0.22 45.09 37.24
C SER A 31 1.19 44.20 38.04
N GLY A 32 2.27 43.81 37.35
CA GLY A 32 3.52 43.36 37.98
C GLY A 32 4.47 42.68 37.02
N SER A 33 5.36 43.47 36.43
CA SER A 33 6.53 43.11 35.63
C SER A 33 7.53 42.25 36.41
N SER A 34 8.12 41.24 35.76
CA SER A 34 9.58 40.96 35.93
C SER A 34 10.06 39.98 34.86
N GLU A 35 10.97 40.42 34.05
CA GLU A 35 11.80 39.60 33.12
C GLU A 35 12.73 38.68 33.91
N THR A 36 12.88 37.46 33.45
CA THR A 36 14.11 36.69 33.66
C THR A 36 14.24 35.70 32.50
N GLU A 37 15.24 35.92 31.66
CA GLU A 37 15.71 34.99 30.65
C GLU A 37 16.25 33.74 31.35
N ALA A 38 15.82 32.56 30.89
CA ALA A 38 16.52 31.30 31.13
C ALA A 38 16.48 30.48 29.86
N ALA A 39 17.66 30.18 29.33
CA ALA A 39 17.90 29.32 28.20
C ALA A 39 17.30 27.93 28.45
N SER A 40 16.46 27.46 27.56
CA SER A 40 15.99 26.09 27.52
C SER A 40 16.88 25.29 26.59
N ASP A 41 17.59 24.37 27.22
CA ASP A 41 18.28 23.23 26.63
C ASP A 41 17.26 22.36 25.89
N GLU A 42 17.35 22.25 24.56
CA GLU A 42 16.56 21.32 23.77
C GLU A 42 17.16 19.92 23.96
N SER A 43 16.68 19.21 24.97
CA SER A 43 16.82 17.77 25.05
C SER A 43 15.72 17.16 24.16
N SER A 44 16.11 16.69 22.98
CA SER A 44 15.28 15.80 22.17
C SER A 44 15.10 14.48 22.94
N THR A 45 14.00 14.37 23.65
CA THR A 45 13.48 13.09 24.12
C THR A 45 12.95 12.35 22.90
N GLU A 46 13.61 11.26 22.51
CA GLU A 46 12.99 10.23 21.70
C GLU A 46 11.75 9.73 22.48
N GLU A 47 10.57 10.14 22.04
CA GLU A 47 9.32 9.52 22.50
C GLU A 47 9.29 8.09 21.92
N THR A 48 9.74 7.14 22.71
CA THR A 48 9.39 5.73 22.47
C THR A 48 7.87 5.62 22.56
N ALA A 49 7.22 5.31 21.44
CA ALA A 49 5.81 5.03 21.39
C ALA A 49 5.51 3.80 22.26
N SER A 50 4.96 4.03 23.45
CA SER A 50 4.48 2.95 24.30
C SER A 50 3.05 2.62 23.88
N ALA A 51 2.75 1.32 23.73
CA ALA A 51 1.40 0.81 23.42
C ALA A 51 0.45 0.99 24.63
N GLU A 52 0.37 2.21 25.16
CA GLU A 52 -0.51 2.50 26.30
C GLU A 52 -1.98 2.29 25.91
N GLY A 53 -2.56 1.21 26.40
CA GLY A 53 -3.99 0.93 26.31
C GLY A 53 -4.40 -0.32 25.52
N ILE A 54 -3.50 -0.98 24.78
CA ILE A 54 -3.78 -2.28 24.18
C ILE A 54 -3.00 -3.38 24.90
N THR A 55 -3.66 -4.50 25.18
CA THR A 55 -3.09 -5.67 25.86
C THR A 55 -3.59 -6.94 25.18
N GLY A 56 -2.85 -8.03 25.33
CA GLY A 56 -3.20 -9.34 24.82
C GLY A 56 -2.31 -9.78 23.66
N ALA A 57 -2.53 -11.02 23.21
CA ALA A 57 -1.72 -11.63 22.17
C ALA A 57 -1.88 -10.90 20.82
N ILE A 58 -0.78 -10.66 20.16
CA ILE A 58 -0.74 -10.05 18.82
C ILE A 58 -1.14 -11.09 17.78
N SER A 59 -2.14 -10.78 16.97
CA SER A 59 -2.52 -11.57 15.80
C SER A 59 -1.68 -11.14 14.58
N VAL A 60 -0.58 -11.83 14.36
CA VAL A 60 0.32 -11.52 13.22
C VAL A 60 -0.29 -12.04 11.92
N ILE A 61 -0.48 -11.14 10.94
CA ILE A 61 -0.97 -11.49 9.61
C ILE A 61 0.13 -11.27 8.59
N SER A 62 0.54 -12.33 7.91
CA SER A 62 1.54 -12.30 6.85
C SER A 62 0.93 -12.69 5.50
N ARG A 63 1.71 -12.60 4.45
CA ARG A 63 1.37 -13.00 3.10
C ARG A 63 1.96 -14.38 2.79
N GLU A 64 1.47 -14.99 1.73
CA GLU A 64 1.96 -16.24 1.14
C GLU A 64 3.40 -16.13 0.62
N ASP A 65 4.11 -17.26 0.52
CA ASP A 65 5.55 -17.29 0.16
C ASP A 65 5.84 -16.69 -1.23
N GLY A 66 4.95 -16.83 -2.19
CA GLY A 66 5.08 -16.23 -3.54
C GLY A 66 4.88 -14.72 -3.60
N SER A 67 4.40 -14.10 -2.50
CA SER A 67 4.09 -12.67 -2.45
C SER A 67 5.34 -11.80 -2.54
N GLY A 68 5.38 -10.93 -3.56
CA GLY A 68 6.42 -9.91 -3.66
C GLY A 68 6.39 -8.91 -2.51
N THR A 69 5.20 -8.59 -1.99
CA THR A 69 5.07 -7.70 -0.81
C THR A 69 5.67 -8.34 0.44
N ARG A 70 5.48 -9.68 0.65
CA ARG A 70 6.17 -10.39 1.73
C ARG A 70 7.68 -10.34 1.56
N GLY A 71 8.18 -10.66 0.37
CA GLY A 71 9.62 -10.63 0.11
C GLY A 71 10.24 -9.27 0.43
N ALA A 72 9.66 -8.18 -0.09
CA ALA A 72 10.13 -6.83 0.21
C ALA A 72 10.00 -6.47 1.70
N PHE A 73 8.89 -6.83 2.34
CA PHE A 73 8.66 -6.55 3.76
C PHE A 73 9.69 -7.23 4.66
N ILE A 74 9.94 -8.53 4.48
CA ILE A 74 10.89 -9.27 5.33
C ILE A 74 12.34 -8.80 5.12
N GLU A 75 12.69 -8.38 3.90
CA GLU A 75 14.00 -7.81 3.58
C GLU A 75 14.16 -6.43 4.23
N LEU A 76 13.21 -5.51 4.03
CA LEU A 76 13.28 -4.13 4.51
C LEU A 76 13.28 -4.03 6.05
N PHE A 77 12.58 -4.94 6.73
CA PHE A 77 12.58 -4.99 8.20
C PHE A 77 13.65 -5.93 8.78
N GLY A 78 14.48 -6.56 7.93
CA GLY A 78 15.54 -7.48 8.38
C GLY A 78 14.99 -8.74 9.08
N ILE A 79 13.77 -9.17 8.73
CA ILE A 79 13.18 -10.44 9.16
C ILE A 79 13.82 -11.60 8.40
N GLU A 80 14.14 -11.38 7.11
CA GLU A 80 14.97 -12.27 6.32
C GLU A 80 16.44 -12.04 6.70
N GLU A 81 17.15 -13.11 7.02
CA GLU A 81 18.57 -13.08 7.40
C GLU A 81 19.36 -14.15 6.65
N GLU A 82 20.64 -13.89 6.38
CA GLU A 82 21.54 -14.91 5.83
C GLU A 82 21.98 -15.87 6.92
N ASN A 83 21.85 -17.17 6.66
CA ASN A 83 22.38 -18.22 7.52
C ASN A 83 23.92 -18.37 7.34
N ALA A 84 24.54 -19.26 8.11
CA ALA A 84 26.00 -19.49 8.05
C ALA A 84 26.48 -20.01 6.67
N ASP A 85 25.60 -20.54 5.85
CA ASP A 85 25.89 -21.06 4.50
C ASP A 85 25.64 -19.98 3.41
N GLY A 86 25.24 -18.76 3.80
CA GLY A 86 24.93 -17.63 2.90
C GLY A 86 23.57 -17.74 2.23
N GLU A 87 22.66 -18.56 2.76
CA GLU A 87 21.30 -18.70 2.25
C GLU A 87 20.37 -17.73 3.00
N LYS A 88 19.51 -17.04 2.28
CA LYS A 88 18.46 -16.19 2.86
C LYS A 88 17.38 -17.03 3.53
N VAL A 89 17.09 -16.75 4.78
CA VAL A 89 16.08 -17.45 5.59
C VAL A 89 15.03 -16.47 6.06
N ASP A 90 13.79 -16.73 5.71
CA ASP A 90 12.63 -15.99 6.22
C ASP A 90 12.33 -16.47 7.66
N ASN A 91 12.54 -15.60 8.63
CA ASN A 91 12.31 -15.84 10.05
C ASN A 91 10.89 -15.44 10.51
N THR A 92 9.95 -15.24 9.59
CA THR A 92 8.55 -14.96 9.96
C THR A 92 8.04 -16.06 10.88
N THR A 93 7.45 -15.68 12.02
CA THR A 93 6.92 -16.64 13.00
C THR A 93 5.94 -17.62 12.37
N ALA A 94 6.05 -18.89 12.75
CA ALA A 94 5.12 -19.92 12.30
C ALA A 94 3.68 -19.73 12.82
N ASP A 95 3.49 -18.86 13.83
CA ASP A 95 2.18 -18.53 14.38
C ASP A 95 1.46 -17.45 13.54
N ALA A 96 2.13 -16.86 12.53
CA ALA A 96 1.50 -15.89 11.65
C ALA A 96 0.40 -16.52 10.78
N SER A 97 -0.76 -15.87 10.74
CA SER A 97 -1.83 -16.22 9.82
C SER A 97 -1.48 -15.79 8.40
N VAL A 98 -1.47 -16.73 7.46
CA VAL A 98 -1.09 -16.47 6.06
C VAL A 98 -2.31 -16.09 5.23
N SER A 99 -2.23 -14.95 4.53
CA SER A 99 -3.25 -14.42 3.63
C SER A 99 -2.73 -14.41 2.18
N ASN A 100 -3.57 -14.79 1.23
CA ASN A 100 -3.20 -14.96 -0.18
C ASN A 100 -3.48 -13.72 -1.07
N SER A 101 -3.84 -12.59 -0.49
CA SER A 101 -4.01 -11.33 -1.23
C SER A 101 -4.03 -10.11 -0.30
N THR A 102 -3.78 -8.93 -0.86
CA THR A 102 -3.86 -7.64 -0.17
C THR A 102 -5.22 -7.43 0.48
N ALA A 103 -6.31 -7.69 -0.25
CA ALA A 103 -7.68 -7.50 0.25
C ALA A 103 -8.01 -8.43 1.43
N VAL A 104 -7.48 -9.67 1.45
CA VAL A 104 -7.67 -10.60 2.56
C VAL A 104 -6.91 -10.14 3.80
N VAL A 105 -5.69 -9.60 3.66
CA VAL A 105 -4.96 -8.98 4.80
C VAL A 105 -5.80 -7.85 5.39
N MET A 106 -6.27 -6.90 4.58
CA MET A 106 -7.10 -5.78 5.04
C MET A 106 -8.36 -6.27 5.78
N THR A 107 -9.06 -7.24 5.21
CA THR A 107 -10.26 -7.81 5.84
C THR A 107 -9.94 -8.43 7.19
N ASN A 108 -8.87 -9.20 7.31
CA ASN A 108 -8.49 -9.86 8.54
C ASN A 108 -8.10 -8.84 9.62
N VAL A 109 -7.30 -7.82 9.25
CA VAL A 109 -6.92 -6.74 10.17
C VAL A 109 -8.14 -5.92 10.62
N ALA A 110 -9.05 -5.60 9.70
CA ALA A 110 -10.27 -4.85 10.02
C ALA A 110 -11.20 -5.59 10.99
N GLN A 111 -11.16 -6.92 11.03
CA GLN A 111 -12.04 -7.76 11.87
C GLN A 111 -11.43 -8.15 13.21
N ASP A 112 -10.14 -7.94 13.43
CA ASP A 112 -9.45 -8.34 14.65
C ASP A 112 -8.71 -7.14 15.29
N PRO A 113 -9.18 -6.61 16.44
CA PRO A 113 -8.52 -5.51 17.15
C PRO A 113 -7.07 -5.80 17.57
N GLN A 114 -6.69 -7.08 17.65
CA GLN A 114 -5.34 -7.52 18.03
C GLN A 114 -4.41 -7.70 16.81
N ALA A 115 -4.94 -7.52 15.60
CA ALA A 115 -4.19 -7.82 14.39
C ALA A 115 -3.19 -6.72 14.02
N ILE A 116 -2.05 -7.18 13.50
CA ILE A 116 -1.07 -6.38 12.73
C ILE A 116 -0.86 -7.07 11.38
N GLY A 117 -0.78 -6.27 10.32
CA GLY A 117 -0.53 -6.74 8.95
C GLY A 117 0.26 -5.73 8.16
N TYR A 118 0.50 -6.03 6.88
CA TYR A 118 1.14 -5.10 5.95
C TYR A 118 0.54 -5.21 4.56
N ILE A 119 0.42 -4.07 3.89
CA ILE A 119 -0.19 -3.97 2.56
C ILE A 119 0.55 -2.95 1.68
N SER A 120 0.23 -2.96 0.39
CA SER A 120 0.53 -1.87 -0.54
C SER A 120 -0.11 -0.56 -0.05
N LEU A 121 0.66 0.54 -0.02
CA LEU A 121 0.17 1.85 0.38
C LEU A 121 -0.97 2.35 -0.52
N GLY A 122 -0.87 2.13 -1.84
CA GLY A 122 -1.94 2.48 -2.77
C GLY A 122 -3.24 1.68 -2.60
N SER A 123 -3.24 0.62 -1.78
CA SER A 123 -4.45 -0.14 -1.42
C SER A 123 -5.06 0.29 -0.08
N LEU A 124 -4.42 1.21 0.65
CA LEU A 124 -4.87 1.66 1.97
C LEU A 124 -6.20 2.42 1.86
N ASP A 125 -7.17 2.05 2.69
CA ASP A 125 -8.45 2.71 2.84
C ASP A 125 -8.85 2.86 4.32
N ASP A 126 -10.00 3.45 4.58
CA ASP A 126 -10.51 3.75 5.92
C ASP A 126 -10.90 2.51 6.73
N SER A 127 -10.83 1.29 6.17
CA SER A 127 -11.17 0.05 6.88
C SER A 127 -10.12 -0.36 7.91
N VAL A 128 -8.87 0.11 7.75
CA VAL A 128 -7.73 -0.17 8.62
C VAL A 128 -6.92 1.11 8.87
N LYS A 129 -6.06 1.09 9.87
CA LYS A 129 -5.19 2.21 10.22
C LYS A 129 -3.73 1.87 9.89
N ALA A 130 -3.07 2.74 9.12
CA ALA A 130 -1.63 2.67 8.93
C ALA A 130 -0.90 3.26 10.15
N LEU A 131 0.14 2.58 10.59
CA LEU A 131 1.07 3.08 11.60
C LEU A 131 2.17 3.92 10.92
N LYS A 132 2.69 4.90 11.64
CA LYS A 132 3.99 5.46 11.32
C LYS A 132 5.06 4.40 11.59
N VAL A 133 6.12 4.41 10.82
CA VAL A 133 7.29 3.57 11.06
C VAL A 133 8.50 4.49 11.31
N ASP A 134 9.13 4.32 12.46
CA ASP A 134 10.25 5.18 12.91
C ASP A 134 9.91 6.69 12.85
N GLY A 135 8.65 7.04 13.25
CA GLY A 135 8.12 8.40 13.23
C GLY A 135 7.65 8.91 11.86
N ALA A 136 7.94 8.18 10.76
CA ALA A 136 7.54 8.58 9.42
C ALA A 136 6.16 8.00 9.04
N GLU A 137 5.27 8.84 8.51
CA GLU A 137 3.97 8.44 8.01
C GLU A 137 4.10 7.71 6.67
N ALA A 138 3.37 6.59 6.52
CA ALA A 138 3.25 5.89 5.25
C ALA A 138 2.42 6.75 4.27
N SER A 139 3.08 7.54 3.45
CA SER A 139 2.44 8.41 2.46
C SER A 139 3.28 8.50 1.19
N VAL A 140 2.62 8.79 0.05
CA VAL A 140 3.28 9.00 -1.24
C VAL A 140 4.37 10.06 -1.15
N GLU A 141 4.09 11.18 -0.44
CA GLU A 141 5.05 12.27 -0.26
C GLU A 141 6.30 11.80 0.50
N ASN A 142 6.11 11.05 1.59
CA ASN A 142 7.22 10.57 2.42
C ASN A 142 8.04 9.46 1.73
N VAL A 143 7.43 8.67 0.86
CA VAL A 143 8.19 7.73 0.01
C VAL A 143 8.98 8.51 -1.05
N LYS A 144 8.37 9.49 -1.74
CA LYS A 144 9.05 10.33 -2.75
C LYS A 144 10.27 11.10 -2.18
N ASN A 145 10.20 11.56 -0.94
CA ASN A 145 11.28 12.32 -0.30
C ASN A 145 12.22 11.46 0.56
N ASP A 146 12.07 10.14 0.53
CA ASP A 146 12.89 9.15 1.25
C ASP A 146 12.82 9.25 2.78
N SER A 147 11.81 9.93 3.34
CA SER A 147 11.58 9.92 4.79
C SER A 147 10.86 8.66 5.27
N TYR A 148 10.05 8.01 4.41
CA TYR A 148 9.48 6.68 4.61
C TYR A 148 10.19 5.68 3.70
N LYS A 149 10.99 4.78 4.28
CA LYS A 149 11.92 3.90 3.53
C LYS A 149 11.33 2.54 3.16
N ILE A 150 10.12 2.24 3.61
CA ILE A 150 9.49 0.94 3.39
C ILE A 150 8.75 1.00 2.05
N SER A 151 9.49 0.84 0.97
CA SER A 151 8.98 0.92 -0.40
C SER A 151 9.66 -0.11 -1.30
N ARG A 152 9.00 -0.43 -2.41
CA ARG A 152 9.51 -1.34 -3.44
C ARG A 152 8.93 -1.02 -4.81
N PRO A 153 9.61 -1.44 -5.91
CA PRO A 153 9.08 -1.26 -7.24
C PRO A 153 7.88 -2.17 -7.50
N PHE A 154 6.99 -1.70 -8.36
CA PHE A 154 6.06 -2.51 -9.12
C PHE A 154 6.62 -2.75 -10.50
N ASN A 155 6.85 -4.00 -10.82
CA ASN A 155 7.40 -4.44 -12.09
C ASN A 155 6.36 -5.20 -12.90
N ILE A 156 6.38 -4.99 -14.21
CA ILE A 156 5.86 -5.94 -15.18
C ILE A 156 7.03 -6.66 -15.84
N ALA A 157 6.77 -7.86 -16.35
CA ALA A 157 7.79 -8.63 -17.05
C ALA A 157 7.20 -9.36 -18.25
N THR A 158 7.99 -9.40 -19.33
CA THR A 158 7.64 -10.07 -20.59
C THR A 158 8.80 -10.90 -21.10
N LYS A 159 8.51 -11.83 -22.01
CA LYS A 159 9.51 -12.44 -22.87
C LYS A 159 9.78 -11.60 -24.13
N ASP A 160 10.82 -11.96 -24.88
CA ASP A 160 11.25 -11.23 -26.09
C ASP A 160 10.17 -11.14 -27.19
N ASP A 161 9.30 -12.14 -27.30
CA ASP A 161 8.24 -12.21 -28.32
C ASP A 161 6.93 -11.54 -27.83
N VAL A 162 6.97 -10.25 -27.54
CA VAL A 162 5.80 -9.45 -27.12
C VAL A 162 4.88 -9.20 -28.33
N SER A 163 3.58 -9.48 -28.20
CA SER A 163 2.61 -9.15 -29.25
C SER A 163 2.47 -7.62 -29.43
N GLU A 164 2.08 -7.18 -30.65
CA GLU A 164 1.89 -5.74 -30.93
C GLU A 164 0.92 -5.07 -29.93
N VAL A 165 -0.15 -5.76 -29.54
CA VAL A 165 -1.12 -5.23 -28.59
C VAL A 165 -0.59 -5.20 -27.15
N ALA A 166 0.23 -6.17 -26.75
CA ALA A 166 0.87 -6.15 -25.44
C ALA A 166 1.94 -5.05 -25.35
N GLN A 167 2.74 -4.85 -26.40
CA GLN A 167 3.70 -3.75 -26.46
C GLN A 167 3.00 -2.39 -26.41
N ASP A 168 1.93 -2.21 -27.18
CA ASP A 168 1.16 -0.96 -27.21
C ASP A 168 0.50 -0.67 -25.84
N PHE A 169 0.08 -1.70 -25.10
CA PHE A 169 -0.38 -1.54 -23.72
C PHE A 169 0.76 -1.15 -22.78
N ILE A 170 1.94 -1.73 -22.92
CA ILE A 170 3.13 -1.33 -22.14
C ILE A 170 3.50 0.12 -22.44
N ASP A 171 3.48 0.53 -23.70
CA ASP A 171 3.74 1.91 -24.13
C ASP A 171 2.70 2.88 -23.51
N TYR A 172 1.42 2.45 -23.39
CA TYR A 172 0.40 3.22 -22.69
C TYR A 172 0.69 3.35 -21.20
N ILE A 173 1.06 2.26 -20.52
CA ILE A 173 1.42 2.27 -19.09
C ILE A 173 2.53 3.28 -18.82
N MET A 174 3.54 3.35 -19.70
CA MET A 174 4.70 4.23 -19.56
C MET A 174 4.48 5.63 -20.13
N SER A 175 3.32 5.92 -20.72
CA SER A 175 2.97 7.25 -21.23
C SER A 175 2.57 8.21 -20.10
N ALA A 176 2.48 9.51 -20.44
CA ALA A 176 2.00 10.54 -19.52
C ALA A 176 0.61 10.21 -18.95
N GLU A 177 -0.31 9.67 -19.78
CA GLU A 177 -1.64 9.26 -19.36
C GLU A 177 -1.60 8.06 -18.41
N GLY A 178 -0.75 7.06 -18.70
CA GLY A 178 -0.57 5.90 -17.83
C GLY A 178 0.07 6.26 -16.49
N GLN A 179 1.12 7.09 -16.52
CA GLN A 179 1.80 7.52 -15.29
C GLN A 179 0.92 8.46 -14.44
N GLN A 180 0.04 9.26 -15.07
CA GLN A 180 -0.98 10.00 -14.34
C GLN A 180 -1.96 9.07 -13.60
N ILE A 181 -2.41 7.96 -14.24
CA ILE A 181 -3.26 6.95 -13.59
C ILE A 181 -2.54 6.31 -12.39
N VAL A 182 -1.23 6.06 -12.51
CA VAL A 182 -0.40 5.55 -11.40
C VAL A 182 -0.47 6.52 -10.21
N GLU A 183 -0.26 7.82 -10.42
CA GLU A 183 -0.31 8.83 -9.35
C GLU A 183 -1.71 9.00 -8.76
N GLU A 184 -2.76 9.08 -9.60
CA GLU A 184 -4.15 9.19 -9.16
C GLU A 184 -4.63 7.95 -8.38
N SER A 185 -3.95 6.81 -8.56
CA SER A 185 -4.20 5.57 -7.82
C SER A 185 -3.42 5.47 -6.50
N GLY A 186 -2.66 6.51 -6.11
CA GLY A 186 -1.93 6.56 -4.84
C GLY A 186 -0.56 5.89 -4.88
N TYR A 187 -0.02 5.67 -6.07
CA TYR A 187 1.34 5.17 -6.29
C TYR A 187 2.27 6.29 -6.77
N ILE A 188 3.52 5.99 -6.97
CA ILE A 188 4.54 6.95 -7.40
C ILE A 188 4.91 6.63 -8.84
N ALA A 189 4.73 7.61 -9.73
CA ALA A 189 5.17 7.52 -11.12
C ALA A 189 6.69 7.35 -11.21
N VAL A 190 7.15 6.56 -12.17
CA VAL A 190 8.58 6.32 -12.43
C VAL A 190 9.17 7.28 -13.45
N ASP A 191 8.31 8.01 -14.17
CA ASP A 191 8.71 9.02 -15.16
C ASP A 191 7.79 10.24 -15.11
N ASP A 192 8.24 11.31 -14.45
CA ASP A 192 7.52 12.60 -14.35
C ASP A 192 7.53 13.39 -15.67
N ALA A 193 8.33 12.96 -16.66
CA ALA A 193 8.48 13.60 -17.97
C ALA A 193 8.03 12.71 -19.14
N ALA A 194 7.23 11.66 -18.83
CA ALA A 194 6.72 10.74 -19.83
C ALA A 194 6.02 11.47 -20.99
N GLU A 195 6.25 11.01 -22.22
CA GLU A 195 5.58 11.55 -23.39
C GLU A 195 4.12 11.10 -23.45
N ALA A 196 3.26 11.88 -24.13
CA ALA A 196 1.87 11.52 -24.34
C ALA A 196 1.76 10.23 -25.18
N TYR A 197 0.76 9.38 -24.85
CA TYR A 197 0.53 8.15 -25.58
C TYR A 197 0.24 8.40 -27.07
N ALA A 198 1.04 7.80 -27.92
CA ALA A 198 0.95 7.90 -29.38
C ALA A 198 0.88 6.54 -30.09
N GLY A 199 0.38 5.51 -29.38
CA GLY A 199 0.38 4.14 -29.89
C GLY A 199 -0.51 3.88 -31.10
N SER A 200 -0.26 2.77 -31.77
CA SER A 200 -0.90 2.36 -33.02
C SER A 200 -2.29 1.77 -32.85
N LYS A 201 -2.69 1.47 -31.62
CA LYS A 201 -3.99 0.91 -31.20
C LYS A 201 -4.33 -0.41 -31.92
N PRO A 202 -3.46 -1.41 -31.85
CA PRO A 202 -3.69 -2.70 -32.47
C PRO A 202 -4.84 -3.43 -31.75
N SER A 203 -5.53 -4.30 -32.50
CA SER A 203 -6.58 -5.12 -31.91
C SER A 203 -6.01 -6.45 -31.43
N GLY A 204 -6.54 -6.96 -30.31
CA GLY A 204 -6.14 -8.26 -29.79
C GLY A 204 -6.45 -8.40 -28.31
N LYS A 205 -6.07 -9.56 -27.76
CA LYS A 205 -6.19 -9.85 -26.35
C LYS A 205 -4.81 -9.93 -25.71
N VAL A 206 -4.71 -9.39 -24.48
CA VAL A 206 -3.51 -9.48 -23.63
C VAL A 206 -3.92 -10.07 -22.29
N VAL A 207 -3.22 -11.09 -21.84
CA VAL A 207 -3.39 -11.67 -20.51
C VAL A 207 -2.28 -11.16 -19.60
N VAL A 208 -2.66 -10.51 -18.52
CA VAL A 208 -1.76 -9.98 -17.48
C VAL A 208 -1.98 -10.80 -16.22
N ALA A 209 -0.94 -11.36 -15.63
CA ALA A 209 -1.09 -12.20 -14.44
C ALA A 209 -0.09 -11.87 -13.34
N GLY A 210 -0.50 -11.99 -12.06
CA GLY A 210 0.42 -11.88 -10.94
C GLY A 210 -0.08 -11.10 -9.74
N SER A 211 0.80 -10.31 -9.17
CA SER A 211 0.71 -9.66 -7.86
C SER A 211 -0.63 -9.00 -7.54
N SER A 212 -1.25 -9.43 -6.45
CA SER A 212 -2.47 -8.81 -5.92
C SER A 212 -2.29 -7.37 -5.44
N SER A 213 -1.06 -6.93 -5.19
CA SER A 213 -0.76 -5.54 -4.84
C SER A 213 -0.68 -4.64 -6.09
N VAL A 214 -0.30 -5.18 -7.24
CA VAL A 214 -0.25 -4.46 -8.53
C VAL A 214 -1.63 -4.43 -9.20
N THR A 215 -2.47 -5.42 -8.94
CA THR A 215 -3.79 -5.57 -9.58
C THR A 215 -4.64 -4.29 -9.54
N PRO A 216 -4.76 -3.54 -8.42
CA PRO A 216 -5.62 -2.34 -8.39
C PRO A 216 -5.20 -1.26 -9.40
N VAL A 217 -3.90 -0.97 -9.52
CA VAL A 217 -3.42 0.01 -10.51
C VAL A 217 -3.50 -0.54 -11.92
N MET A 218 -3.23 -1.83 -12.11
CA MET A 218 -3.31 -2.47 -13.43
C MET A 218 -4.75 -2.46 -13.99
N GLU A 219 -5.77 -2.63 -13.15
CA GLU A 219 -7.18 -2.50 -13.56
C GLU A 219 -7.50 -1.07 -14.02
N LYS A 220 -6.95 -0.04 -13.37
CA LYS A 220 -7.12 1.35 -13.80
C LYS A 220 -6.39 1.65 -15.12
N LEU A 221 -5.18 1.13 -15.27
CA LEU A 221 -4.40 1.24 -16.52
C LEU A 221 -5.10 0.54 -17.68
N LYS A 222 -5.67 -0.65 -17.44
CA LYS A 222 -6.54 -1.35 -18.39
C LYS A 222 -7.74 -0.50 -18.80
N GLU A 223 -8.52 0.00 -17.83
CA GLU A 223 -9.68 0.86 -18.08
C GLU A 223 -9.31 2.06 -18.97
N GLY A 224 -8.19 2.74 -18.65
CA GLY A 224 -7.69 3.86 -19.43
C GLY A 224 -7.26 3.47 -20.84
N TYR A 225 -6.54 2.35 -20.98
CA TYR A 225 -6.09 1.87 -22.28
C TYR A 225 -7.26 1.42 -23.19
N GLU A 226 -8.20 0.62 -22.66
CA GLU A 226 -9.38 0.17 -23.43
C GLU A 226 -10.27 1.33 -23.83
N ALA A 227 -10.30 2.44 -23.07
CA ALA A 227 -11.02 3.65 -23.47
C ALA A 227 -10.39 4.33 -24.70
N VAL A 228 -9.07 4.29 -24.89
CA VAL A 228 -8.38 4.87 -26.05
C VAL A 228 -8.16 3.85 -27.18
N ASN A 229 -8.17 2.56 -26.87
CA ASN A 229 -8.06 1.45 -27.82
C ASN A 229 -9.16 0.43 -27.66
N SER A 230 -10.31 0.68 -28.24
CA SER A 230 -11.50 -0.22 -28.16
C SER A 230 -11.33 -1.55 -28.92
N GLY A 231 -10.25 -1.76 -29.62
CA GLY A 231 -9.90 -3.02 -30.30
C GLY A 231 -9.11 -3.98 -29.41
N ALA A 232 -8.61 -3.53 -28.27
CA ALA A 232 -7.88 -4.35 -27.31
C ALA A 232 -8.82 -4.90 -26.22
N GLU A 233 -8.47 -6.08 -25.72
CA GLU A 233 -9.07 -6.71 -24.55
C GLU A 233 -7.96 -7.10 -23.59
N ILE A 234 -7.94 -6.49 -22.40
CA ILE A 234 -6.96 -6.80 -21.36
C ILE A 234 -7.63 -7.69 -20.32
N GLU A 235 -7.14 -8.89 -20.12
CA GLU A 235 -7.57 -9.81 -19.06
C GLU A 235 -6.55 -9.79 -17.92
N ILE A 236 -7.00 -9.50 -16.69
CA ILE A 236 -6.14 -9.51 -15.51
C ILE A 236 -6.46 -10.72 -14.64
N GLN A 237 -5.42 -11.51 -14.33
CA GLN A 237 -5.50 -12.71 -13.50
C GLN A 237 -4.68 -12.49 -12.22
N GLN A 238 -5.38 -12.14 -11.13
CA GLN A 238 -4.74 -11.91 -9.85
C GLN A 238 -4.21 -13.21 -9.24
N SER A 239 -2.95 -13.17 -8.79
CA SER A 239 -2.30 -14.21 -7.99
C SER A 239 -1.23 -13.56 -7.08
N ASP A 240 -0.11 -14.22 -6.86
CA ASP A 240 1.10 -13.66 -6.28
C ASP A 240 2.16 -13.34 -7.34
N SER A 241 3.25 -12.65 -6.93
CA SER A 241 4.30 -12.23 -7.86
C SER A 241 5.05 -13.40 -8.49
N THR A 242 5.34 -14.45 -7.72
CA THR A 242 6.08 -15.61 -8.22
C THR A 242 5.25 -16.39 -9.25
N THR A 243 3.97 -16.63 -8.95
CA THR A 243 3.02 -17.24 -9.88
C THR A 243 2.87 -16.43 -11.17
N GLY A 244 2.84 -15.09 -11.07
CA GLY A 244 2.80 -14.20 -12.23
C GLY A 244 4.03 -14.33 -13.12
N MET A 245 5.22 -14.32 -12.53
CA MET A 245 6.47 -14.51 -13.28
C MET A 245 6.56 -15.90 -13.92
N GLU A 246 6.20 -16.97 -13.20
CA GLU A 246 6.14 -18.33 -13.74
C GLU A 246 5.14 -18.45 -14.90
N SER A 247 4.01 -17.75 -14.83
CA SER A 247 3.02 -17.70 -15.91
C SER A 247 3.58 -17.01 -17.16
N ALA A 248 4.33 -15.93 -17.00
CA ALA A 248 5.00 -15.25 -18.10
C ALA A 248 6.14 -16.12 -18.69
N ILE A 249 6.96 -16.78 -17.86
CA ILE A 249 8.01 -17.71 -18.30
C ILE A 249 7.42 -18.84 -19.14
N SER A 250 6.31 -19.43 -18.70
CA SER A 250 5.65 -20.53 -19.39
C SER A 250 4.78 -20.11 -20.57
N GLY A 251 4.56 -18.81 -20.79
CA GLY A 251 3.70 -18.28 -21.85
C GLY A 251 2.20 -18.47 -21.59
N VAL A 252 1.80 -18.67 -20.33
CA VAL A 252 0.39 -18.71 -19.90
C VAL A 252 -0.21 -17.29 -19.88
N CYS A 253 0.59 -16.28 -19.60
CA CYS A 253 0.23 -14.88 -19.77
C CYS A 253 1.24 -14.15 -20.65
N ASP A 254 0.83 -13.00 -21.19
CA ASP A 254 1.67 -12.14 -22.02
C ASP A 254 2.55 -11.25 -21.15
N ILE A 255 2.02 -10.78 -20.01
CA ILE A 255 2.67 -9.86 -19.06
C ILE A 255 2.54 -10.41 -17.65
N GLY A 256 3.66 -10.64 -16.97
CA GLY A 256 3.69 -10.94 -15.55
C GLY A 256 3.72 -9.67 -14.70
N MET A 257 3.11 -9.67 -13.51
CA MET A 257 3.14 -8.56 -12.54
C MET A 257 3.85 -8.96 -11.25
N ALA A 258 4.79 -8.16 -10.77
CA ALA A 258 5.44 -8.36 -9.49
C ALA A 258 5.50 -7.07 -8.66
N SER A 259 5.35 -7.20 -7.34
CA SER A 259 5.53 -6.12 -6.36
C SER A 259 6.87 -6.25 -5.64
N ARG A 260 7.91 -6.51 -6.40
CA ARG A 260 9.32 -6.66 -6.04
C ARG A 260 10.17 -6.61 -7.30
N GLU A 261 11.48 -6.53 -7.14
CA GLU A 261 12.44 -6.78 -8.22
C GLU A 261 12.28 -8.21 -8.76
N LEU A 262 12.66 -8.40 -10.04
CA LEU A 262 12.76 -9.72 -10.63
C LEU A 262 13.93 -10.48 -9.98
N LYS A 263 13.72 -11.78 -9.75
CA LYS A 263 14.79 -12.67 -9.28
C LYS A 263 15.74 -13.01 -10.41
N ASP A 264 17.02 -13.27 -10.09
CA ASP A 264 18.01 -13.74 -11.07
C ASP A 264 17.56 -15.02 -11.82
N SER A 265 16.81 -15.89 -11.15
CA SER A 265 16.22 -17.07 -11.77
C SER A 265 15.20 -16.70 -12.85
N GLU A 266 14.38 -15.65 -12.64
CA GLU A 266 13.34 -15.20 -13.57
C GLU A 266 13.95 -14.53 -14.81
N THR A 267 14.97 -13.69 -14.61
CA THR A 267 15.71 -13.08 -15.72
C THR A 267 16.52 -14.09 -16.52
N SER A 268 17.08 -15.13 -15.85
CA SER A 268 17.80 -16.22 -16.50
C SER A 268 16.89 -17.10 -17.38
N GLU A 269 15.59 -17.14 -17.09
CA GLU A 269 14.56 -17.83 -17.90
C GLU A 269 14.02 -16.93 -19.03
N GLY A 270 14.62 -15.74 -19.23
CA GLY A 270 14.37 -14.85 -20.36
C GLY A 270 13.29 -13.80 -20.11
N LEU A 271 12.96 -13.49 -18.86
CA LEU A 271 12.11 -12.34 -18.56
C LEU A 271 12.88 -11.04 -18.58
N THR A 272 12.29 -10.05 -19.24
CA THR A 272 12.72 -8.64 -19.17
C THR A 272 11.74 -7.89 -18.29
N GLY A 273 12.23 -7.30 -17.19
CA GLY A 273 11.45 -6.50 -16.26
C GLY A 273 11.40 -5.04 -16.68
N LEU A 274 10.28 -4.40 -16.36
CA LEU A 274 10.08 -2.95 -16.49
C LEU A 274 9.37 -2.45 -15.25
N GLU A 275 10.00 -1.50 -14.55
CA GLU A 275 9.38 -0.80 -13.43
C GLU A 275 8.30 0.15 -13.97
N ILE A 276 7.09 0.04 -13.42
CA ILE A 276 5.92 0.85 -13.82
C ILE A 276 5.45 1.82 -12.74
N ALA A 277 5.81 1.56 -11.49
CA ALA A 277 5.48 2.40 -10.34
C ALA A 277 6.40 2.06 -9.16
N LEU A 278 6.58 3.02 -8.23
CA LEU A 278 7.08 2.76 -6.91
C LEU A 278 5.91 2.79 -5.91
N ASP A 279 5.90 1.87 -4.94
CA ASP A 279 4.84 1.76 -3.94
C ASP A 279 5.40 1.58 -2.53
N GLY A 280 4.79 2.25 -1.56
CA GLY A 280 5.08 2.06 -0.15
C GLY A 280 4.46 0.76 0.38
N ILE A 281 5.03 0.20 1.46
CA ILE A 281 4.41 -0.87 2.23
C ILE A 281 3.95 -0.27 3.56
N ALA A 282 2.64 -0.18 3.77
CA ALA A 282 2.07 0.29 5.02
C ALA A 282 1.97 -0.86 6.03
N VAL A 283 2.48 -0.64 7.25
CA VAL A 283 2.15 -1.49 8.42
C VAL A 283 0.79 -1.06 8.93
N ILE A 284 -0.14 -1.99 9.02
CA ILE A 284 -1.54 -1.71 9.34
C ILE A 284 -2.01 -2.44 10.58
N VAL A 285 -2.90 -1.80 11.32
CA VAL A 285 -3.63 -2.35 12.47
C VAL A 285 -5.12 -2.06 12.35
N ASN A 286 -5.92 -2.69 13.18
CA ASN A 286 -7.34 -2.38 13.32
C ASN A 286 -7.54 -0.92 13.76
N ASN A 287 -8.63 -0.29 13.33
CA ASN A 287 -8.95 1.11 13.69
C ASN A 287 -9.15 1.33 15.20
N GLU A 288 -9.49 0.28 15.96
CA GLU A 288 -9.63 0.32 17.43
C GLU A 288 -8.29 0.20 18.17
N ASN A 289 -7.21 -0.22 17.50
CA ASN A 289 -5.89 -0.27 18.09
C ASN A 289 -5.39 1.16 18.40
N PRO A 290 -4.99 1.49 19.63
CA PRO A 290 -4.58 2.85 19.99
C PRO A 290 -3.20 3.25 19.45
N LEU A 291 -2.37 2.28 19.02
CA LEU A 291 -1.02 2.54 18.53
C LEU A 291 -1.06 3.44 17.29
N THR A 292 -0.15 4.41 17.21
CA THR A 292 -0.04 5.34 16.07
C THR A 292 1.34 5.32 15.41
N ASP A 293 2.34 4.79 16.13
CA ASP A 293 3.72 4.70 15.67
C ASP A 293 4.31 3.36 16.10
N ILE A 294 5.25 2.81 15.31
CA ILE A 294 5.98 1.59 15.61
C ILE A 294 7.40 1.71 15.03
N THR A 295 8.40 1.22 15.74
CA THR A 295 9.75 1.18 15.20
C THR A 295 9.98 -0.02 14.30
N SER A 296 10.91 0.09 13.36
CA SER A 296 11.34 -1.04 12.52
C SER A 296 11.80 -2.24 13.35
N ALA A 297 12.44 -1.99 14.48
CA ALA A 297 12.87 -3.05 15.42
C ALA A 297 11.67 -3.78 16.03
N GLN A 298 10.65 -3.04 16.47
CA GLN A 298 9.41 -3.62 17.02
C GLN A 298 8.64 -4.44 15.97
N VAL A 299 8.58 -3.97 14.72
CA VAL A 299 8.01 -4.76 13.61
C VAL A 299 8.77 -6.07 13.44
N LYS A 300 10.10 -6.03 13.41
CA LYS A 300 10.93 -7.23 13.36
C LYS A 300 10.61 -8.18 14.52
N ASP A 301 10.59 -7.67 15.75
CA ASP A 301 10.37 -8.48 16.94
C ASP A 301 8.99 -9.16 16.95
N ILE A 302 7.94 -8.46 16.49
CA ILE A 302 6.61 -9.04 16.32
C ILE A 302 6.62 -10.14 15.26
N TYR A 303 7.15 -9.84 14.07
CA TYR A 303 7.08 -10.78 12.95
C TYR A 303 8.02 -11.97 13.08
N THR A 304 9.05 -11.88 13.92
CA THR A 304 9.90 -13.03 14.29
C THR A 304 9.37 -13.80 15.50
N GLY A 305 8.34 -13.31 16.18
CA GLY A 305 7.77 -13.92 17.37
C GLY A 305 8.58 -13.67 18.66
N ALA A 306 9.52 -12.73 18.64
CA ALA A 306 10.26 -12.29 19.83
C ALA A 306 9.33 -11.51 20.79
N VAL A 307 8.36 -10.77 20.25
CA VAL A 307 7.28 -10.12 20.99
C VAL A 307 5.96 -10.71 20.51
N THR A 308 5.15 -11.21 21.46
CA THR A 308 3.88 -11.89 21.17
C THR A 308 2.66 -11.22 21.81
N ASN A 309 2.85 -10.23 22.67
CA ASN A 309 1.75 -9.47 23.29
C ASN A 309 2.01 -7.98 23.13
N TRP A 310 0.93 -7.21 22.97
CA TRP A 310 1.00 -5.76 22.75
C TRP A 310 1.64 -5.02 23.94
N GLU A 311 1.37 -5.45 25.19
CA GLU A 311 1.95 -4.86 26.40
C GLU A 311 3.46 -5.07 26.55
N ASP A 312 4.05 -5.97 25.78
CA ASP A 312 5.50 -6.27 25.81
C ASP A 312 6.29 -5.39 24.80
N LEU A 313 5.61 -4.55 24.01
CA LEU A 313 6.26 -3.56 23.15
C LEU A 313 6.90 -2.45 23.99
N GLN A 314 8.23 -2.39 23.98
CA GLN A 314 9.03 -1.40 24.71
C GLN A 314 9.65 -0.37 23.78
#